data_ea16d8b2eb75477e386eb80368bf54da
#
_entry.id   ea16d8b2eb75477e386eb80368bf54da
#
_cell.length_a   1.000
_cell.length_b   1.000
_cell.length_c   1.000
_cell.angle_alpha   90.00
_cell.angle_beta   90.00
_cell.angle_gamma   90.00
#
_symmetry.space_group_name_H-M   'P 1'
#
loop_
_entity.id
_entity.type
_entity.pdbx_description
1 polymer ?
#
loop_
_entity_poly.entity_id
_entity_poly.type
_entity_poly.pdbx_seq_one_letter_code
_entity_poly.pdbx_strand_id
1 'polypeptide(L)'
;YDTVLALRDAGFSVGALCGYPREYAEGGKVPTKEDADGIYIHRLKYIQTGRTGFLGRIVNYFSFTFHVLLHLPEIGKYRAVVVYSNPPILPWIASWAKSLFGTKLVFVSYDLYPEVATVTNTLREGSVICRLMNHINKCVFRRADRVVALSSEQKNCILRTRNAVDELVTVIPNWYRDEGGLRDREENRFRELTAGRFVVSYFGNMGTMQDMDTILGAIRALREENCLLYTSDA
;
A
#
# COMPACT_ATOMS: atom_id res chain seq x y z
N TYR A 1 3.67 -9.59 3.84
CA TYR A 1 4.18 -10.70 4.65
C TYR A 1 5.70 -10.73 4.65
N ASP A 2 6.36 -10.53 3.51
CA ASP A 2 7.82 -10.58 3.37
C ASP A 2 8.56 -9.60 4.29
N THR A 3 8.05 -8.38 4.46
CA THR A 3 8.61 -7.41 5.42
C THR A 3 8.65 -7.95 6.84
N VAL A 4 7.59 -8.65 7.24
CA VAL A 4 7.46 -9.21 8.60
C VAL A 4 8.44 -10.37 8.79
N LEU A 5 8.56 -11.22 7.76
CA LEU A 5 9.56 -12.31 7.74
C LEU A 5 10.98 -11.76 7.80
N ALA A 6 11.30 -10.76 6.98
CA ALA A 6 12.62 -10.13 6.96
C ALA A 6 13.02 -9.51 8.32
N LEU A 7 12.06 -8.90 9.01
CA LEU A 7 12.29 -8.36 10.36
C LEU A 7 12.53 -9.49 11.38
N ARG A 8 11.76 -10.58 11.31
CA ARG A 8 11.98 -11.76 12.16
C ARG A 8 13.36 -12.35 11.91
N ASP A 9 13.74 -12.54 10.64
CA ASP A 9 15.03 -13.12 10.25
C ASP A 9 16.22 -12.23 10.65
N ALA A 10 15.97 -10.91 10.77
CA ALA A 10 16.92 -9.96 11.36
C ALA A 10 16.97 -10.02 12.90
N GLY A 11 16.26 -10.96 13.54
CA GLY A 11 16.30 -11.20 14.99
C GLY A 11 15.33 -10.35 15.82
N PHE A 12 14.37 -9.69 15.18
CA PHE A 12 13.32 -8.96 15.91
C PHE A 12 12.16 -9.87 16.32
N SER A 13 11.62 -9.66 17.53
CA SER A 13 10.31 -10.22 17.90
C SER A 13 9.22 -9.39 17.22
N VAL A 14 8.47 -10.02 16.32
CA VAL A 14 7.54 -9.32 15.43
C VAL A 14 6.11 -9.76 15.69
N GLY A 15 5.20 -8.78 15.79
CA GLY A 15 3.76 -8.98 15.77
C GLY A 15 3.13 -8.28 14.59
N ALA A 16 2.10 -8.87 14.00
CA ALA A 16 1.32 -8.28 12.90
C ALA A 16 -0.14 -8.06 13.34
N LEU A 17 -0.58 -6.80 13.31
CA LEU A 17 -1.97 -6.43 13.50
C LEU A 17 -2.57 -6.12 12.13
N CYS A 18 -3.52 -6.93 11.68
CA CYS A 18 -4.08 -6.83 10.33
C CYS A 18 -5.60 -7.01 10.31
N GLY A 19 -6.21 -6.76 9.18
CA GLY A 19 -7.65 -7.01 8.97
C GLY A 19 -7.94 -8.50 8.80
N TYR A 20 -9.09 -8.95 9.30
CA TYR A 20 -9.56 -10.32 9.09
C TYR A 20 -9.88 -10.54 7.60
N PRO A 21 -9.30 -11.54 6.94
CA PRO A 21 -9.56 -11.81 5.54
C PRO A 21 -10.97 -12.42 5.38
N ARG A 22 -11.85 -11.76 4.63
CA ARG A 22 -13.21 -12.25 4.38
C ARG A 22 -13.35 -12.89 3.00
N GLU A 23 -12.68 -12.33 2.02
CA GLU A 23 -12.85 -12.69 0.61
C GLU A 23 -11.89 -13.79 0.13
N TYR A 24 -10.81 -14.04 0.88
CA TYR A 24 -9.77 -14.97 0.50
C TYR A 24 -9.71 -16.25 1.35
N ALA A 25 -10.61 -16.39 2.31
CA ALA A 25 -10.74 -17.61 3.07
C ALA A 25 -11.56 -18.62 2.26
N GLU A 26 -10.97 -19.24 1.25
CA GLU A 26 -11.57 -20.40 0.58
C GLU A 26 -11.79 -21.50 1.63
N GLY A 27 -13.05 -21.63 2.06
CA GLY A 27 -13.56 -22.79 2.78
C GLY A 27 -13.19 -22.96 4.25
N GLY A 28 -12.43 -22.07 4.90
CA GLY A 28 -12.02 -22.24 6.29
C GLY A 28 -12.14 -20.98 7.15
N LYS A 29 -12.47 -21.14 8.43
CA LYS A 29 -12.36 -20.07 9.43
C LYS A 29 -10.89 -19.83 9.73
N VAL A 30 -10.36 -18.69 9.32
CA VAL A 30 -9.01 -18.26 9.69
C VAL A 30 -9.01 -17.85 11.17
N PRO A 31 -8.06 -18.29 12.01
CA PRO A 31 -7.99 -17.87 13.40
C PRO A 31 -7.76 -16.38 13.53
N THR A 32 -8.39 -15.76 14.53
CA THR A 32 -8.20 -14.33 14.80
C THR A 32 -6.83 -14.04 15.41
N LYS A 33 -6.26 -15.02 16.11
CA LYS A 33 -4.91 -14.95 16.68
C LYS A 33 -4.20 -16.25 16.41
N GLU A 34 -2.96 -16.17 15.96
CA GLU A 34 -2.10 -17.31 15.74
C GLU A 34 -0.63 -16.92 15.79
N ASP A 35 0.21 -17.89 16.07
CA ASP A 35 1.66 -17.82 15.84
C ASP A 35 1.96 -18.59 14.56
N ALA A 36 2.41 -17.89 13.53
CA ALA A 36 2.79 -18.50 12.26
C ALA A 36 4.20 -18.03 11.89
N ASP A 37 5.08 -18.98 11.60
CA ASP A 37 6.49 -18.70 11.26
C ASP A 37 7.24 -17.88 12.32
N GLY A 38 6.89 -18.01 13.61
CA GLY A 38 7.47 -17.23 14.69
C GLY A 38 7.02 -15.77 14.74
N ILE A 39 5.88 -15.46 14.11
CA ILE A 39 5.26 -14.14 14.08
C ILE A 39 3.89 -14.25 14.76
N TYR A 40 3.66 -13.42 15.77
CA TYR A 40 2.33 -13.31 16.36
C TYR A 40 1.41 -12.49 15.45
N ILE A 41 0.36 -13.11 14.92
CA ILE A 41 -0.60 -12.48 14.01
C ILE A 41 -1.93 -12.28 14.74
N HIS A 42 -2.40 -11.03 14.82
CA HIS A 42 -3.71 -10.69 15.34
C HIS A 42 -4.57 -10.07 14.23
N ARG A 43 -5.64 -10.77 13.85
CA ARG A 43 -6.59 -10.35 12.81
C ARG A 43 -7.81 -9.71 13.42
N LEU A 44 -7.99 -8.43 13.16
CA LEU A 44 -9.11 -7.65 13.66
C LEU A 44 -10.34 -7.87 12.79
N LYS A 45 -11.45 -8.28 13.41
CA LYS A 45 -12.74 -8.29 12.74
C LYS A 45 -13.28 -6.87 12.69
N TYR A 46 -13.69 -6.42 11.52
CA TYR A 46 -14.25 -5.10 11.29
C TYR A 46 -15.37 -5.18 10.26
N ILE A 47 -16.14 -4.11 10.07
CA ILE A 47 -17.21 -4.07 9.08
C ILE A 47 -16.59 -4.13 7.69
N GLN A 48 -16.95 -5.13 6.90
CA GLN A 48 -16.49 -5.31 5.53
C GLN A 48 -17.69 -5.29 4.61
N THR A 49 -17.99 -4.11 4.06
CA THR A 49 -18.98 -3.92 3.02
C THR A 49 -18.37 -4.16 1.64
N GLY A 50 -19.20 -4.33 0.60
CA GLY A 50 -18.69 -4.48 -0.78
C GLY A 50 -17.80 -3.32 -1.18
N ARG A 51 -16.68 -3.62 -1.87
CA ARG A 51 -15.65 -2.63 -2.28
C ARG A 51 -16.05 -1.78 -3.49
N THR A 52 -17.18 -2.08 -4.14
CA THR A 52 -17.62 -1.41 -5.38
C THR A 52 -18.10 0.02 -5.17
N GLY A 53 -18.49 0.40 -3.95
CA GLY A 53 -18.99 1.73 -3.62
C GLY A 53 -17.99 2.59 -2.82
N PHE A 54 -18.01 3.90 -3.05
CA PHE A 54 -17.21 4.86 -2.29
C PHE A 54 -17.53 4.83 -0.78
N LEU A 55 -18.83 4.80 -0.43
CA LEU A 55 -19.28 4.74 0.96
C LEU A 55 -18.86 3.44 1.65
N GLY A 56 -18.93 2.30 0.94
CA GLY A 56 -18.47 1.03 1.50
C GLY A 56 -16.98 1.05 1.86
N ARG A 57 -16.14 1.64 1.01
CA ARG A 57 -14.70 1.81 1.32
C ARG A 57 -14.48 2.69 2.54
N ILE A 58 -15.22 3.79 2.67
CA ILE A 58 -15.15 4.68 3.84
C ILE A 58 -15.51 3.91 5.11
N VAL A 59 -16.64 3.20 5.13
CA VAL A 59 -17.07 2.40 6.29
C VAL A 59 -16.02 1.36 6.66
N ASN A 60 -15.45 0.66 5.69
CA ASN A 60 -14.39 -0.32 5.92
C ASN A 60 -13.16 0.32 6.55
N TYR A 61 -12.70 1.47 6.04
CA TYR A 61 -11.53 2.19 6.54
C TYR A 61 -11.74 2.69 7.97
N PHE A 62 -12.87 3.33 8.25
CA PHE A 62 -13.18 3.83 9.60
C PHE A 62 -13.37 2.71 10.59
N SER A 63 -14.09 1.65 10.21
CA SER A 63 -14.32 0.49 11.09
C SER A 63 -13.01 -0.21 11.42
N PHE A 64 -12.14 -0.47 10.44
CA PHE A 64 -10.82 -1.06 10.70
C PHE A 64 -9.97 -0.16 11.59
N THR A 65 -9.88 1.12 11.26
CA THR A 65 -9.08 2.09 12.03
C THR A 65 -9.57 2.23 13.47
N PHE A 66 -10.90 2.18 13.69
CA PHE A 66 -11.48 2.18 15.04
C PHE A 66 -11.08 0.93 15.84
N HIS A 67 -11.07 -0.25 15.21
CA HIS A 67 -10.60 -1.45 15.88
C HIS A 67 -9.11 -1.37 16.21
N VAL A 68 -8.28 -0.79 15.34
CA VAL A 68 -6.87 -0.53 15.66
C VAL A 68 -6.74 0.41 16.85
N LEU A 69 -7.57 1.46 16.94
CA LEU A 69 -7.61 2.38 18.10
C LEU A 69 -7.86 1.63 19.41
N LEU A 70 -8.79 0.68 19.42
CA LEU A 70 -9.07 -0.14 20.61
C LEU A 70 -7.91 -1.07 20.99
N HIS A 71 -7.01 -1.37 20.04
CA HIS A 71 -5.84 -2.23 20.25
C HIS A 71 -4.53 -1.44 20.42
N LEU A 72 -4.59 -0.12 20.61
CA LEU A 72 -3.39 0.69 20.91
C LEU A 72 -2.58 0.15 22.12
N PRO A 73 -3.18 -0.33 23.23
CA PRO A 73 -2.42 -0.94 24.32
C PRO A 73 -1.62 -2.19 23.91
N GLU A 74 -2.10 -2.93 22.90
CA GLU A 74 -1.37 -4.07 22.35
C GLU A 74 -0.17 -3.60 21.53
N ILE A 75 -0.34 -2.58 20.69
CA ILE A 75 0.74 -1.92 19.94
C ILE A 75 1.78 -1.33 20.90
N GLY A 76 1.32 -0.74 22.01
CA GLY A 76 2.19 -0.13 23.03
C GLY A 76 3.12 -1.11 23.75
N LYS A 77 2.92 -2.42 23.62
CA LYS A 77 3.84 -3.43 24.14
C LYS A 77 5.11 -3.59 23.30
N TYR A 78 5.09 -3.08 22.06
CA TYR A 78 6.21 -3.16 21.14
C TYR A 78 7.06 -1.90 21.21
N ARG A 79 8.37 -2.08 21.00
CA ARG A 79 9.32 -0.96 20.98
C ARG A 79 9.11 -0.02 19.79
N ALA A 80 8.62 -0.56 18.69
CA ALA A 80 8.34 0.19 17.47
C ALA A 80 7.09 -0.35 16.76
N VAL A 81 6.37 0.52 16.07
CA VAL A 81 5.29 0.19 15.15
C VAL A 81 5.66 0.63 13.74
N VAL A 82 5.54 -0.28 12.79
CA VAL A 82 5.63 0.00 11.34
C VAL A 82 4.21 0.10 10.83
N VAL A 83 3.83 1.24 10.27
CA VAL A 83 2.48 1.50 9.75
C VAL A 83 2.54 1.98 8.31
N TYR A 84 1.59 1.50 7.52
CA TYR A 84 1.44 1.85 6.10
C TYR A 84 0.40 2.94 5.89
N SER A 85 0.45 3.63 4.75
CA SER A 85 -0.44 4.75 4.40
C SER A 85 -1.89 4.37 4.11
N ASN A 86 -2.25 3.10 4.09
CA ASN A 86 -3.60 2.62 3.78
C ASN A 86 -4.19 1.81 4.96
N PRO A 87 -5.34 2.19 5.53
CA PRO A 87 -6.16 3.40 5.27
C PRO A 87 -5.45 4.72 5.63
N PRO A 88 -5.79 5.85 4.95
CA PRO A 88 -5.07 7.12 5.11
C PRO A 88 -5.03 7.70 6.54
N ILE A 89 -6.00 7.34 7.37
CA ILE A 89 -6.12 7.79 8.77
C ILE A 89 -5.33 6.89 9.73
N LEU A 90 -4.98 5.67 9.32
CA LEU A 90 -4.33 4.67 10.16
C LEU A 90 -2.99 5.15 10.76
N PRO A 91 -2.08 5.79 10.00
CA PRO A 91 -0.83 6.29 10.56
C PRO A 91 -1.02 7.31 11.69
N TRP A 92 -2.09 8.11 11.61
CA TRP A 92 -2.41 9.07 12.65
C TRP A 92 -2.80 8.37 13.97
N ILE A 93 -3.65 7.35 13.90
CA ILE A 93 -4.02 6.54 15.07
C ILE A 93 -2.78 5.80 15.61
N ALA A 94 -1.97 5.18 14.74
CA ALA A 94 -0.73 4.54 15.17
C ALA A 94 0.25 5.53 15.85
N SER A 95 0.25 6.80 15.45
CA SER A 95 1.07 7.84 16.10
C SER A 95 0.69 8.11 17.55
N TRP A 96 -0.53 7.74 17.98
CA TRP A 96 -0.95 7.86 19.37
C TRP A 96 -0.26 6.82 20.25
N ALA A 97 0.13 5.66 19.72
CA ALA A 97 0.93 4.69 20.46
C ALA A 97 2.26 5.31 20.93
N LYS A 98 2.89 6.15 20.10
CA LYS A 98 4.08 6.91 20.49
C LYS A 98 3.79 7.87 21.64
N SER A 99 2.68 8.62 21.56
CA SER A 99 2.32 9.62 22.57
C SER A 99 1.91 9.00 23.90
N LEU A 100 1.27 7.81 23.87
CA LEU A 100 0.71 7.17 25.07
C LEU A 100 1.69 6.17 25.71
N PHE A 101 2.50 5.49 24.91
CA PHE A 101 3.32 4.36 25.36
C PHE A 101 4.80 4.51 25.03
N GLY A 102 5.21 5.57 24.32
CA GLY A 102 6.60 5.76 23.90
C GLY A 102 7.05 4.88 22.73
N THR A 103 6.14 4.14 22.08
CA THR A 103 6.41 3.29 20.93
C THR A 103 6.95 4.12 19.78
N LYS A 104 8.09 3.75 19.19
CA LYS A 104 8.64 4.45 18.02
C LYS A 104 7.76 4.23 16.80
N LEU A 105 7.59 5.28 15.99
CA LEU A 105 6.75 5.26 14.80
C LEU A 105 7.61 5.24 13.54
N VAL A 106 7.51 4.17 12.76
CA VAL A 106 8.05 4.06 11.40
C VAL A 106 6.87 4.11 10.43
N PHE A 107 6.81 5.15 9.62
CA PHE A 107 5.75 5.35 8.65
C PHE A 107 6.21 4.99 7.24
N VAL A 108 5.56 4.00 6.62
CA VAL A 108 5.81 3.60 5.23
C VAL A 108 4.78 4.28 4.33
N SER A 109 5.24 5.25 3.55
CA SER A 109 4.39 6.06 2.68
C SER A 109 4.27 5.40 1.31
N TYR A 110 3.28 4.52 1.11
CA TYR A 110 2.95 3.98 -0.22
C TYR A 110 2.30 5.06 -1.08
N ASP A 111 1.27 5.71 -0.52
CA ASP A 111 0.54 6.77 -1.19
C ASP A 111 0.68 8.09 -0.42
N LEU A 112 0.82 9.19 -1.16
CA LEU A 112 0.79 10.53 -0.61
C LEU A 112 -0.64 11.08 -0.65
N TYR A 113 -1.29 11.13 0.49
CA TYR A 113 -2.57 11.79 0.66
C TYR A 113 -2.37 13.23 1.16
N PRO A 114 -3.19 14.20 0.71
CA PRO A 114 -4.32 14.07 -0.23
C PRO A 114 -3.94 14.07 -1.71
N GLU A 115 -2.66 14.19 -2.08
CA GLU A 115 -2.21 14.39 -3.46
C GLU A 115 -2.77 13.34 -4.41
N VAL A 116 -2.69 12.06 -4.05
CA VAL A 116 -3.26 10.96 -4.85
C VAL A 116 -4.76 11.17 -5.09
N ALA A 117 -5.52 11.56 -4.05
CA ALA A 117 -6.95 11.77 -4.17
C ALA A 117 -7.31 13.01 -5.01
N THR A 118 -6.47 14.04 -5.03
CA THR A 118 -6.69 15.24 -5.85
C THR A 118 -6.33 15.00 -7.32
N VAL A 119 -5.21 14.34 -7.59
CA VAL A 119 -4.80 13.98 -8.96
C VAL A 119 -5.82 13.07 -9.65
N THR A 120 -6.41 12.14 -8.89
CA THR A 120 -7.48 11.26 -9.42
C THR A 120 -8.86 11.91 -9.46
N ASN A 121 -8.98 13.20 -9.18
CA ASN A 121 -10.27 13.91 -9.08
C ASN A 121 -11.27 13.28 -8.09
N THR A 122 -10.81 12.39 -7.21
CA THR A 122 -11.64 11.79 -6.16
C THR A 122 -11.94 12.80 -5.06
N LEU A 123 -11.05 13.77 -4.86
CA LEU A 123 -11.18 14.84 -3.87
C LEU A 123 -10.84 16.19 -4.50
N ARG A 124 -11.73 17.17 -4.31
CA ARG A 124 -11.48 18.53 -4.78
C ARG A 124 -10.37 19.18 -3.96
N GLU A 125 -9.39 19.75 -4.63
CA GLU A 125 -8.33 20.53 -4.01
C GLU A 125 -8.93 21.69 -3.18
N GLY A 126 -8.35 21.97 -2.01
CA GLY A 126 -8.84 23.02 -1.10
C GLY A 126 -10.14 22.69 -0.34
N SER A 127 -10.77 21.53 -0.58
CA SER A 127 -11.94 21.10 0.19
C SER A 127 -11.62 20.92 1.68
N VAL A 128 -12.66 20.95 2.53
CA VAL A 128 -12.50 20.73 3.98
C VAL A 128 -11.84 19.38 4.25
N ILE A 129 -12.21 18.34 3.52
CA ILE A 129 -11.63 17.00 3.64
C ILE A 129 -10.14 17.02 3.26
N CYS A 130 -9.78 17.68 2.17
CA CYS A 130 -8.38 17.84 1.74
C CYS A 130 -7.55 18.56 2.81
N ARG A 131 -8.08 19.63 3.40
CA ARG A 131 -7.42 20.37 4.50
C ARG A 131 -7.25 19.52 5.74
N LEU A 132 -8.27 18.73 6.11
CA LEU A 132 -8.22 17.81 7.23
C LEU A 132 -7.17 16.71 7.00
N MET A 133 -7.13 16.10 5.82
CA MET A 133 -6.12 15.10 5.46
C MET A 133 -4.71 15.67 5.51
N ASN A 134 -4.51 16.89 5.00
CA ASN A 134 -3.24 17.59 5.11
C ASN A 134 -2.81 17.82 6.56
N HIS A 135 -3.76 18.21 7.43
CA HIS A 135 -3.49 18.41 8.85
C HIS A 135 -3.09 17.09 9.53
N ILE A 136 -3.85 16.03 9.29
CA ILE A 136 -3.57 14.67 9.80
C ILE A 136 -2.17 14.23 9.38
N ASN A 137 -1.85 14.34 8.09
CA ASN A 137 -0.54 13.96 7.57
C ASN A 137 0.58 14.78 8.22
N LYS A 138 0.45 16.10 8.30
CA LYS A 138 1.45 16.92 9.00
C LYS A 138 1.67 16.47 10.45
N CYS A 139 0.63 16.02 11.14
CA CYS A 139 0.75 15.47 12.49
C CYS A 139 1.52 14.13 12.49
N VAL A 140 1.28 13.26 11.52
CA VAL A 140 1.99 11.99 11.38
C VAL A 140 3.47 12.23 11.11
N PHE A 141 3.81 13.06 10.11
CA PHE A 141 5.21 13.34 9.76
C PHE A 141 5.98 13.99 10.91
N ARG A 142 5.36 14.88 11.69
CA ARG A 142 6.00 15.46 12.89
C ARG A 142 6.24 14.46 14.02
N ARG A 143 5.43 13.40 14.10
CA ARG A 143 5.55 12.37 15.15
C ARG A 143 6.37 11.17 14.73
N ALA A 144 6.54 10.93 13.43
CA ALA A 144 7.31 9.81 12.93
C ALA A 144 8.78 9.90 13.38
N ASP A 145 9.34 8.77 13.77
CA ASP A 145 10.78 8.63 14.05
C ASP A 145 11.55 8.33 12.77
N ARG A 146 10.90 7.64 11.82
CA ARG A 146 11.40 7.39 10.46
C ARG A 146 10.24 7.34 9.49
N VAL A 147 10.50 7.78 8.27
CA VAL A 147 9.57 7.67 7.14
C VAL A 147 10.27 6.93 6.02
N VAL A 148 9.59 5.96 5.45
CA VAL A 148 10.05 5.25 4.26
C VAL A 148 9.29 5.79 3.05
N ALA A 149 10.02 6.32 2.08
CA ALA A 149 9.53 6.71 0.76
C ALA A 149 9.93 5.64 -0.27
N LEU A 150 9.14 5.44 -1.31
CA LEU A 150 9.39 4.40 -2.32
C LEU A 150 10.28 4.86 -3.47
N SER A 151 10.47 6.17 -3.62
CA SER A 151 11.37 6.74 -4.62
C SER A 151 11.97 8.06 -4.15
N SER A 152 13.00 8.52 -4.87
CA SER A 152 13.64 9.83 -4.63
C SER A 152 12.66 10.98 -4.90
N GLU A 153 11.82 10.85 -5.92
CA GLU A 153 10.79 11.84 -6.27
C GLU A 153 9.75 11.96 -5.16
N GLN A 154 9.32 10.82 -4.60
CA GLN A 154 8.40 10.80 -3.46
C GLN A 154 9.05 11.44 -2.23
N LYS A 155 10.32 11.10 -1.91
CA LYS A 155 11.07 11.77 -0.85
C LYS A 155 11.11 13.27 -1.06
N ASN A 156 11.48 13.74 -2.25
CA ASN A 156 11.52 15.17 -2.58
C ASN A 156 10.15 15.84 -2.42
N CYS A 157 9.07 15.16 -2.79
CA CYS A 157 7.71 15.65 -2.57
C CYS A 157 7.40 15.78 -1.08
N ILE A 158 7.73 14.78 -0.27
CA ILE A 158 7.55 14.80 1.19
C ILE A 158 8.31 15.97 1.82
N LEU A 159 9.57 16.14 1.49
CA LEU A 159 10.41 17.22 2.03
C LEU A 159 9.79 18.59 1.76
N ARG A 160 9.32 18.81 0.52
CA ARG A 160 8.70 20.09 0.11
C ARG A 160 7.32 20.33 0.73
N THR A 161 6.46 19.29 0.79
CA THR A 161 5.03 19.48 1.12
C THR A 161 4.73 19.23 2.59
N ARG A 162 5.58 18.48 3.30
CA ARG A 162 5.38 18.13 4.72
C ARG A 162 6.33 18.85 5.66
N ASN A 163 7.25 19.67 5.12
CA ASN A 163 8.30 20.34 5.88
C ASN A 163 9.11 19.34 6.73
N ALA A 164 9.36 18.16 6.16
CA ALA A 164 10.15 17.11 6.79
C ALA A 164 11.65 17.38 6.57
N VAL A 165 12.47 16.96 7.52
CA VAL A 165 13.93 17.02 7.39
C VAL A 165 14.45 15.80 6.63
N ASP A 166 15.58 15.93 5.94
CA ASP A 166 16.11 14.88 5.07
C ASP A 166 16.40 13.58 5.82
N GLU A 167 16.95 13.67 7.03
CA GLU A 167 17.31 12.54 7.87
C GLU A 167 16.11 11.72 8.36
N LEU A 168 14.92 12.31 8.32
CA LEU A 168 13.67 11.62 8.66
C LEU A 168 13.27 10.62 7.59
N VAL A 169 13.59 10.89 6.31
CA VAL A 169 13.04 10.17 5.15
C VAL A 169 14.12 9.32 4.48
N THR A 170 13.90 8.01 4.52
CA THR A 170 14.75 7.03 3.83
C THR A 170 14.04 6.50 2.60
N VAL A 171 14.74 6.39 1.48
CA VAL A 171 14.20 5.78 0.26
C VAL A 171 14.44 4.28 0.32
N ILE A 172 13.37 3.51 0.32
CA ILE A 172 13.38 2.05 0.18
C ILE A 172 12.34 1.70 -0.88
N PRO A 173 12.76 1.41 -2.12
CA PRO A 173 11.83 1.07 -3.19
C PRO A 173 11.12 -0.25 -2.91
N ASN A 174 9.97 -0.47 -3.54
CA ASN A 174 9.31 -1.77 -3.50
C ASN A 174 10.24 -2.82 -4.10
N TRP A 175 10.24 -3.99 -3.49
CA TRP A 175 11.00 -5.14 -3.95
C TRP A 175 10.09 -6.23 -4.48
N TYR A 176 10.64 -7.05 -5.30
CA TYR A 176 10.06 -8.28 -5.79
C TYR A 176 10.92 -9.44 -5.28
N ARG A 177 10.27 -10.49 -4.81
CA ARG A 177 10.94 -11.75 -4.47
C ARG A 177 10.86 -12.65 -5.69
N ASP A 178 12.00 -12.92 -6.28
CA ASP A 178 12.07 -13.88 -7.37
C ASP A 178 11.95 -15.31 -6.77
N GLU A 179 10.77 -15.89 -6.93
CA GLU A 179 10.47 -17.24 -6.41
C GLU A 179 10.75 -18.35 -7.43
N GLY A 180 11.22 -18.02 -8.59
CA GLY A 180 11.52 -19.05 -9.59
C GLY A 180 12.04 -18.48 -10.89
N GLY A 181 13.19 -18.82 -11.27
CA GLY A 181 13.89 -18.38 -12.45
C GLY A 181 13.04 -18.25 -13.73
N LEU A 182 13.63 -17.75 -14.77
CA LEU A 182 12.98 -17.65 -16.08
C LEU A 182 12.38 -19.01 -16.48
N ARG A 183 11.07 -19.05 -16.62
CA ARG A 183 10.41 -20.22 -17.20
C ARG A 183 10.81 -20.36 -18.66
N ASP A 184 10.93 -21.57 -19.14
CA ASP A 184 11.21 -21.83 -20.53
C ASP A 184 10.12 -21.16 -21.39
N ARG A 185 10.56 -20.49 -22.45
CA ARG A 185 9.67 -19.86 -23.42
C ARG A 185 8.68 -20.87 -24.01
N GLU A 186 9.09 -22.14 -24.12
CA GLU A 186 8.26 -23.22 -24.62
C GLU A 186 7.06 -23.53 -23.70
N GLU A 187 7.17 -23.26 -22.40
CA GLU A 187 6.10 -23.45 -21.42
C GLU A 187 5.14 -22.25 -21.31
N ASN A 188 5.40 -21.17 -22.04
CA ASN A 188 4.55 -19.98 -22.00
C ASN A 188 3.23 -20.23 -22.72
N ARG A 189 2.10 -20.17 -21.99
CA ARG A 189 0.76 -20.32 -22.55
C ARG A 189 0.41 -19.36 -23.69
N PHE A 190 1.12 -18.24 -23.79
CA PHE A 190 0.94 -17.25 -24.85
C PHE A 190 1.93 -17.42 -26.01
N ARG A 191 2.71 -18.49 -26.05
CA ARG A 191 3.76 -18.73 -27.05
C ARG A 191 3.26 -18.58 -28.47
N GLU A 192 2.11 -19.17 -28.79
CA GLU A 192 1.54 -19.12 -30.15
C GLU A 192 1.12 -17.72 -30.54
N LEU A 193 0.54 -16.96 -29.60
CA LEU A 193 0.11 -15.57 -29.82
C LEU A 193 1.30 -14.62 -30.01
N THR A 194 2.46 -14.95 -29.44
CA THR A 194 3.65 -14.10 -29.43
C THR A 194 4.72 -14.54 -30.42
N ALA A 195 4.51 -15.65 -31.14
CA ALA A 195 5.49 -16.20 -32.10
C ALA A 195 5.86 -15.20 -33.19
N GLY A 196 7.15 -14.92 -33.32
CA GLY A 196 7.67 -14.01 -34.35
C GLY A 196 7.34 -12.53 -34.15
N ARG A 197 6.89 -12.13 -32.98
CA ARG A 197 6.47 -10.74 -32.69
C ARG A 197 7.27 -10.16 -31.53
N PHE A 198 7.47 -8.83 -31.56
CA PHE A 198 7.88 -8.07 -30.39
C PHE A 198 6.63 -7.76 -29.55
N VAL A 199 6.61 -8.20 -28.31
CA VAL A 199 5.44 -8.11 -27.43
C VAL A 199 5.72 -7.15 -26.29
N VAL A 200 4.86 -6.15 -26.17
CA VAL A 200 4.79 -5.28 -24.98
C VAL A 200 3.56 -5.69 -24.17
N SER A 201 3.78 -6.12 -22.94
CA SER A 201 2.70 -6.57 -22.06
C SER A 201 2.54 -5.62 -20.88
N TYR A 202 1.30 -5.31 -20.53
CA TYR A 202 0.95 -4.61 -19.30
C TYR A 202 0.30 -5.60 -18.32
N PHE A 203 0.83 -5.65 -17.11
CA PHE A 203 0.29 -6.44 -16.02
C PHE A 203 0.00 -5.52 -14.83
N GLY A 204 -1.25 -5.41 -14.43
CA GLY A 204 -1.66 -4.55 -13.31
C GLY A 204 -3.13 -4.16 -13.38
N ASN A 205 -3.56 -3.37 -12.40
CA ASN A 205 -4.91 -2.81 -12.42
C ASN A 205 -5.07 -1.79 -13.55
N MET A 206 -6.20 -1.82 -14.23
CA MET A 206 -6.60 -0.83 -15.23
C MET A 206 -7.50 0.23 -14.57
N GLY A 207 -6.93 0.97 -13.62
CA GLY A 207 -7.66 2.03 -12.90
C GLY A 207 -7.30 3.43 -13.40
N THR A 208 -7.99 4.43 -12.87
CA THR A 208 -7.78 5.85 -13.19
C THR A 208 -6.32 6.31 -13.00
N MET A 209 -5.61 5.69 -12.04
CA MET A 209 -4.20 6.05 -11.76
C MET A 209 -3.22 5.60 -12.83
N GLN A 210 -3.58 4.60 -13.62
CA GLN A 210 -2.72 4.01 -14.64
C GLN A 210 -2.81 4.71 -15.99
N ASP A 211 -3.74 5.66 -16.12
CA ASP A 211 -3.95 6.45 -17.34
C ASP A 211 -3.95 5.57 -18.62
N MET A 212 -4.86 4.61 -18.64
CA MET A 212 -4.95 3.64 -19.74
C MET A 212 -5.20 4.33 -21.09
N ASP A 213 -5.80 5.52 -21.11
CA ASP A 213 -6.04 6.29 -22.33
C ASP A 213 -4.73 6.72 -22.98
N THR A 214 -3.73 7.13 -22.21
CA THR A 214 -2.38 7.43 -22.71
C THR A 214 -1.71 6.18 -23.28
N ILE A 215 -1.83 5.03 -22.59
CA ILE A 215 -1.27 3.76 -23.07
C ILE A 215 -1.94 3.35 -24.38
N LEU A 216 -3.27 3.41 -24.46
CA LEU A 216 -4.01 3.09 -25.67
C LEU A 216 -3.72 4.08 -26.81
N GLY A 217 -3.52 5.35 -26.50
CA GLY A 217 -3.10 6.37 -27.46
C GLY A 217 -1.73 6.05 -28.06
N ALA A 218 -0.76 5.69 -27.24
CA ALA A 218 0.57 5.27 -27.69
C ALA A 218 0.50 4.00 -28.56
N ILE A 219 -0.32 3.01 -28.20
CA ILE A 219 -0.54 1.80 -28.99
C ILE A 219 -1.12 2.14 -30.37
N ARG A 220 -2.10 3.06 -30.45
CA ARG A 220 -2.69 3.49 -31.72
C ARG A 220 -1.66 4.19 -32.62
N ALA A 221 -0.87 5.10 -32.05
CA ALA A 221 0.19 5.79 -32.79
C ALA A 221 1.23 4.81 -33.35
N LEU A 222 1.70 3.86 -32.54
CA LEU A 222 2.64 2.83 -32.97
C LEU A 222 2.05 1.89 -34.05
N ARG A 223 0.75 1.63 -34.01
CA ARG A 223 0.06 0.83 -35.04
C ARG A 223 0.00 1.55 -36.39
N GLU A 224 -0.23 2.86 -36.39
CA GLU A 224 -0.21 3.69 -37.62
C GLU A 224 1.18 3.74 -38.27
N GLU A 225 2.24 3.61 -37.47
CA GLU A 225 3.64 3.53 -37.91
C GLU A 225 4.07 2.10 -38.31
N ASN A 226 3.15 1.16 -38.58
CA ASN A 226 3.41 -0.26 -38.86
C ASN A 226 4.11 -1.04 -37.72
N CYS A 227 4.05 -0.56 -36.50
CA CYS A 227 4.47 -1.29 -35.31
C CYS A 227 3.35 -2.25 -34.84
N LEU A 228 3.58 -3.57 -34.91
CA LEU A 228 2.59 -4.58 -34.55
C LEU A 228 2.48 -4.71 -33.03
N LEU A 229 1.47 -4.07 -32.44
CA LEU A 229 1.07 -4.25 -31.05
C LEU A 229 -0.23 -5.07 -30.99
N TYR A 230 -0.27 -6.07 -30.12
CA TYR A 230 -1.47 -6.84 -29.82
C TYR A 230 -1.91 -6.60 -28.39
N THR A 231 -3.18 -6.24 -28.21
CA THR A 231 -3.86 -6.28 -26.93
C THR A 231 -4.61 -7.62 -26.82
N SER A 232 -4.39 -8.40 -25.77
CA SER A 232 -5.28 -9.51 -25.46
C SER A 232 -6.43 -8.96 -24.62
N ASP A 233 -7.65 -9.12 -25.12
CA ASP A 233 -8.84 -8.96 -24.30
C ASP A 233 -8.82 -10.06 -23.22
N ALA A 234 -8.78 -9.64 -21.94
CA ALA A 234 -8.89 -10.50 -20.78
C ALA A 234 -10.22 -10.24 -20.08
#